data_05e202bfece2cb3138e904061a45c712
#
_entry.id   05e202bfece2cb3138e904061a45c712
#
_cell.length_a   1.000
_cell.length_b   1.000
_cell.length_c   1.000
_cell.angle_alpha   90.00
_cell.angle_beta   90.00
_cell.angle_gamma   90.00
#
_symmetry.space_group_name_H-M   'P 1'
#
loop_
_entity.id
_entity.type
_entity.pdbx_description
1 polymer ?
#
loop_
_entity_poly.entity_id
_entity_poly.type
_entity_poly.pdbx_seq_one_letter_code
_entity_poly.pdbx_strand_id
1 'polypeptide(L)'
;MSDVAIQNAIDSGVEYLKKTQRPDGSWLPLWFGNQDQSDDINPFYGTAKVIQAFADLDLLDTKAAMDGLNWIQQNQNTDGGFGGGVSVTYSDPSLGQSSVEETALCVDALLNSNQSEHRAAAAKGADWLKRAVGASEIETCHPIGFYFAKLWYHEKLYPIVFSMSAMAKFTREG
;
A
#
# COMPACT_ATOMS: atom_id res chain seq x y z
N MET A 1 -4.94 -28.99 12.14
CA MET A 1 -6.16 -28.40 11.57
C MET A 1 -6.42 -29.17 10.29
N SER A 2 -7.65 -29.56 9.96
CA SER A 2 -7.93 -30.25 8.68
C SER A 2 -7.92 -29.23 7.54
N ASP A 3 -7.60 -29.69 6.30
CA ASP A 3 -7.60 -28.83 5.11
C ASP A 3 -8.96 -28.14 4.89
N VAL A 4 -10.05 -28.82 5.20
CA VAL A 4 -11.41 -28.26 5.15
C VAL A 4 -11.58 -27.08 6.13
N ALA A 5 -11.02 -27.17 7.33
CA ALA A 5 -11.12 -26.07 8.30
C ALA A 5 -10.28 -24.85 7.88
N ILE A 6 -9.14 -25.08 7.22
CA ILE A 6 -8.32 -24.01 6.65
C ILE A 6 -9.07 -23.33 5.51
N GLN A 7 -9.63 -24.12 4.58
CA GLN A 7 -10.39 -23.56 3.45
C GLN A 7 -11.59 -22.74 3.91
N ASN A 8 -12.37 -23.24 4.87
CA ASN A 8 -13.50 -22.49 5.43
C ASN A 8 -13.08 -21.17 6.09
N ALA A 9 -11.90 -21.13 6.72
CA ALA A 9 -11.38 -19.89 7.31
C ALA A 9 -10.97 -18.89 6.22
N ILE A 10 -10.33 -19.35 5.15
CA ILE A 10 -9.97 -18.51 3.99
C ILE A 10 -11.24 -17.93 3.35
N ASP A 11 -12.24 -18.79 3.05
CA ASP A 11 -13.48 -18.36 2.41
C ASP A 11 -14.21 -17.31 3.26
N SER A 12 -14.27 -17.54 4.57
CA SER A 12 -14.88 -16.57 5.51
C SER A 12 -14.11 -15.23 5.55
N GLY A 13 -12.79 -15.29 5.50
CA GLY A 13 -11.95 -14.10 5.43
C GLY A 13 -12.16 -13.30 4.14
N VAL A 14 -12.22 -13.98 3.00
CA VAL A 14 -12.49 -13.37 1.69
C VAL A 14 -13.87 -12.70 1.67
N GLU A 15 -14.90 -13.38 2.17
CA GLU A 15 -16.24 -12.79 2.24
C GLU A 15 -16.30 -11.58 3.19
N TYR A 16 -15.57 -11.61 4.31
CA TYR A 16 -15.43 -10.46 5.18
C TYR A 16 -14.80 -9.28 4.46
N LEU A 17 -13.69 -9.50 3.72
CA LEU A 17 -13.02 -8.44 2.96
C LEU A 17 -13.93 -7.86 1.89
N LYS A 18 -14.65 -8.68 1.12
CA LYS A 18 -15.63 -8.19 0.13
C LYS A 18 -16.73 -7.34 0.78
N LYS A 19 -17.24 -7.76 1.94
CA LYS A 19 -18.30 -7.05 2.66
C LYS A 19 -17.82 -5.72 3.27
N THR A 20 -16.57 -5.62 3.65
CA THR A 20 -15.99 -4.44 4.32
C THR A 20 -15.33 -3.45 3.36
N GLN A 21 -15.30 -3.77 2.05
CA GLN A 21 -14.86 -2.83 1.03
C GLN A 21 -15.69 -1.57 1.05
N ARG A 22 -15.04 -0.42 1.02
CA ARG A 22 -15.70 0.88 0.96
C ARG A 22 -16.29 1.14 -0.42
N PRO A 23 -17.29 2.04 -0.53
CA PRO A 23 -17.90 2.38 -1.81
C PRO A 23 -16.92 2.94 -2.86
N ASP A 24 -15.80 3.52 -2.41
CA ASP A 24 -14.73 4.03 -3.26
C ASP A 24 -13.77 2.94 -3.76
N GLY A 25 -13.92 1.70 -3.32
CA GLY A 25 -13.08 0.55 -3.67
C GLY A 25 -11.94 0.28 -2.69
N SER A 26 -11.69 1.14 -1.71
CA SER A 26 -10.62 0.99 -0.73
C SER A 26 -11.00 0.12 0.47
N TRP A 27 -10.00 -0.23 1.28
CA TRP A 27 -10.16 -0.83 2.61
C TRP A 27 -9.40 -0.03 3.65
N LEU A 28 -9.90 -0.05 4.87
CA LEU A 28 -9.21 0.50 6.02
C LEU A 28 -8.60 -0.63 6.85
N PRO A 29 -7.35 -0.49 7.30
CA PRO A 29 -6.76 -1.42 8.24
C PRO A 29 -7.41 -1.26 9.61
N LEU A 30 -7.38 -2.33 10.40
CA LEU A 30 -7.98 -2.30 11.74
C LEU A 30 -7.11 -1.51 12.73
N TRP A 31 -5.78 -1.50 12.53
CA TRP A 31 -4.83 -1.02 13.53
C TRP A 31 -3.95 0.14 13.06
N PHE A 32 -3.74 0.29 11.76
CA PHE A 32 -2.77 1.23 11.20
C PHE A 32 -3.45 2.49 10.69
N GLY A 33 -2.95 3.64 11.13
CA GLY A 33 -3.44 4.94 10.71
C GLY A 33 -2.37 5.76 9.98
N ASN A 34 -2.81 6.91 9.45
CA ASN A 34 -1.96 7.98 8.96
C ASN A 34 -2.44 9.29 9.57
N GLN A 35 -1.59 9.93 10.40
CA GLN A 35 -1.94 11.15 11.14
C GLN A 35 -2.25 12.36 10.24
N ASP A 36 -1.83 12.33 8.98
CA ASP A 36 -2.08 13.41 8.02
C ASP A 36 -3.42 13.24 7.27
N GLN A 37 -4.09 12.11 7.45
CA GLN A 37 -5.39 11.87 6.86
C GLN A 37 -6.53 12.22 7.81
N SER A 38 -7.68 12.61 7.24
CA SER A 38 -8.89 12.81 8.05
C SER A 38 -9.23 11.52 8.80
N ASP A 39 -9.65 11.67 10.06
CA ASP A 39 -9.98 10.56 10.97
C ASP A 39 -8.81 9.59 11.24
N ASP A 40 -7.57 10.03 10.99
CA ASP A 40 -6.35 9.24 11.18
C ASP A 40 -6.36 7.90 10.42
N ILE A 41 -7.13 7.77 9.34
CA ILE A 41 -7.26 6.52 8.56
C ILE A 41 -6.06 6.29 7.64
N ASN A 42 -5.82 5.02 7.24
CA ASN A 42 -4.79 4.70 6.25
C ASN A 42 -5.33 3.76 5.15
N PRO A 43 -6.07 4.28 4.18
CA PRO A 43 -6.64 3.45 3.12
C PRO A 43 -5.59 2.86 2.17
N PHE A 44 -4.44 3.51 1.99
CA PHE A 44 -3.34 2.96 1.17
C PHE A 44 -2.80 1.67 1.77
N TYR A 45 -2.50 1.67 3.07
CA TYR A 45 -2.04 0.49 3.78
C TYR A 45 -3.08 -0.64 3.72
N GLY A 46 -4.34 -0.34 4.05
CA GLY A 46 -5.42 -1.32 4.08
C GLY A 46 -5.66 -1.95 2.71
N THR A 47 -5.79 -1.11 1.68
CA THR A 47 -6.08 -1.58 0.32
C THR A 47 -4.92 -2.41 -0.24
N ALA A 48 -3.68 -1.93 -0.10
CA ALA A 48 -2.52 -2.68 -0.58
C ALA A 48 -2.39 -4.07 0.07
N LYS A 49 -2.64 -4.17 1.39
CA LYS A 49 -2.60 -5.47 2.09
C LYS A 49 -3.71 -6.42 1.65
N VAL A 50 -4.92 -5.92 1.37
CA VAL A 50 -6.00 -6.75 0.85
C VAL A 50 -5.71 -7.23 -0.57
N ILE A 51 -5.19 -6.36 -1.44
CA ILE A 51 -4.79 -6.75 -2.80
C ILE A 51 -3.70 -7.82 -2.76
N GLN A 52 -2.74 -7.73 -1.84
CA GLN A 52 -1.71 -8.76 -1.66
C GLN A 52 -2.32 -10.11 -1.27
N ALA A 53 -3.25 -10.11 -0.30
CA ALA A 53 -3.96 -11.33 0.07
C ALA A 53 -4.78 -11.92 -1.08
N PHE A 54 -5.42 -11.08 -1.91
CA PHE A 54 -6.15 -11.55 -3.09
C PHE A 54 -5.21 -12.10 -4.17
N ALA A 55 -4.01 -11.54 -4.33
CA ALA A 55 -2.98 -12.08 -5.21
C ALA A 55 -2.53 -13.47 -4.77
N ASP A 56 -2.26 -13.66 -3.47
CA ASP A 56 -1.83 -14.94 -2.90
C ASP A 56 -2.92 -16.04 -3.01
N LEU A 57 -4.17 -15.64 -3.19
CA LEU A 57 -5.34 -16.52 -3.33
C LEU A 57 -5.84 -16.67 -4.79
N ASP A 58 -5.13 -16.13 -5.77
CA ASP A 58 -5.55 -16.11 -7.19
C ASP A 58 -6.93 -15.43 -7.42
N LEU A 59 -7.24 -14.37 -6.65
CA LEU A 59 -8.54 -13.68 -6.68
C LEU A 59 -8.47 -12.27 -7.31
N LEU A 60 -7.40 -11.94 -8.03
CA LEU A 60 -7.21 -10.62 -8.63
C LEU A 60 -8.23 -10.26 -9.72
N ASP A 61 -8.82 -11.26 -10.38
CA ASP A 61 -9.86 -11.05 -11.39
C ASP A 61 -11.24 -10.72 -10.80
N THR A 62 -11.37 -10.71 -9.48
CA THR A 62 -12.62 -10.34 -8.82
C THR A 62 -12.88 -8.85 -8.90
N LYS A 63 -14.18 -8.46 -8.97
CA LYS A 63 -14.56 -7.05 -8.97
C LYS A 63 -13.96 -6.30 -7.78
N ALA A 64 -13.96 -6.91 -6.60
CA ALA A 64 -13.43 -6.30 -5.39
C ALA A 64 -11.93 -5.97 -5.52
N ALA A 65 -11.11 -6.91 -6.02
CA ALA A 65 -9.70 -6.69 -6.25
C ALA A 65 -9.47 -5.57 -7.29
N MET A 66 -10.22 -5.61 -8.40
CA MET A 66 -10.11 -4.61 -9.44
C MET A 66 -10.48 -3.20 -8.97
N ASP A 67 -11.56 -3.07 -8.19
CA ASP A 67 -11.95 -1.79 -7.60
C ASP A 67 -10.83 -1.23 -6.68
N GLY A 68 -10.19 -2.10 -5.89
CA GLY A 68 -9.07 -1.70 -5.03
C GLY A 68 -7.81 -1.28 -5.80
N LEU A 69 -7.45 -2.02 -6.85
CA LEU A 69 -6.33 -1.67 -7.74
C LEU A 69 -6.58 -0.34 -8.45
N ASN A 70 -7.79 -0.14 -8.97
CA ASN A 70 -8.21 1.12 -9.58
C ASN A 70 -8.15 2.27 -8.58
N TRP A 71 -8.61 2.05 -7.34
CA TRP A 71 -8.53 3.06 -6.29
C TRP A 71 -7.09 3.48 -6.01
N ILE A 72 -6.16 2.53 -5.84
CA ILE A 72 -4.74 2.83 -5.64
C ILE A 72 -4.21 3.69 -6.80
N GLN A 73 -4.43 3.26 -8.04
CA GLN A 73 -3.96 3.95 -9.24
C GLN A 73 -4.50 5.39 -9.34
N GLN A 74 -5.79 5.60 -9.05
CA GLN A 74 -6.44 6.91 -9.14
C GLN A 74 -6.01 7.89 -8.04
N ASN A 75 -5.49 7.38 -6.92
CA ASN A 75 -5.03 8.19 -5.79
C ASN A 75 -3.49 8.35 -5.74
N GLN A 76 -2.81 8.10 -6.87
CA GLN A 76 -1.37 8.38 -6.97
C GLN A 76 -1.11 9.87 -6.90
N ASN A 77 -0.16 10.28 -6.07
CA ASN A 77 0.24 11.67 -5.92
C ASN A 77 0.97 12.19 -7.17
N THR A 78 0.99 13.51 -7.34
CA THR A 78 1.64 14.16 -8.49
C THR A 78 3.15 13.99 -8.53
N ASP A 79 3.79 13.72 -7.39
CA ASP A 79 5.22 13.39 -7.27
C ASP A 79 5.55 11.98 -7.75
N GLY A 80 4.52 11.14 -7.96
CA GLY A 80 4.60 9.75 -8.40
C GLY A 80 4.56 8.73 -7.26
N GLY A 81 4.59 9.16 -6.00
CA GLY A 81 4.42 8.29 -4.84
C GLY A 81 2.97 8.15 -4.39
N PHE A 82 2.77 7.66 -3.17
CA PHE A 82 1.46 7.42 -2.58
C PHE A 82 1.43 7.81 -1.10
N GLY A 83 0.24 8.08 -0.59
CA GLY A 83 0.00 8.32 0.83
C GLY A 83 0.71 9.57 1.35
N GLY A 84 1.27 9.45 2.56
CA GLY A 84 1.94 10.54 3.23
C GLY A 84 1.01 11.68 3.64
N GLY A 85 1.54 12.91 3.56
CA GLY A 85 0.80 14.12 3.92
C GLY A 85 1.71 15.25 4.37
N VAL A 86 1.13 16.24 5.05
CA VAL A 86 1.83 17.49 5.39
C VAL A 86 2.95 17.34 6.43
N SER A 87 2.92 16.28 7.23
CA SER A 87 3.99 16.00 8.20
C SER A 87 5.24 15.40 7.55
N VAL A 88 5.11 14.92 6.31
CA VAL A 88 6.20 14.30 5.57
C VAL A 88 7.12 15.39 5.02
N THR A 89 8.39 15.34 5.38
CA THR A 89 9.39 16.28 4.90
C THR A 89 10.67 15.54 4.52
N TYR A 90 11.18 15.86 3.33
CA TYR A 90 12.42 15.32 2.79
C TYR A 90 13.43 16.43 2.51
N SER A 91 14.72 16.08 2.51
CA SER A 91 15.79 16.96 2.08
C SER A 91 15.71 17.26 0.59
N ASP A 92 15.23 16.30 -0.22
CA ASP A 92 14.94 16.46 -1.64
C ASP A 92 13.48 16.90 -1.87
N PRO A 93 13.24 18.16 -2.27
CA PRO A 93 11.87 18.65 -2.50
C PRO A 93 11.12 17.91 -3.63
N SER A 94 11.84 17.22 -4.53
CA SER A 94 11.21 16.47 -5.62
C SER A 94 10.44 15.23 -5.14
N LEU A 95 10.66 14.80 -3.90
CA LEU A 95 9.93 13.70 -3.29
C LEU A 95 8.54 14.11 -2.80
N GLY A 96 8.26 15.42 -2.71
CA GLY A 96 6.94 15.92 -2.31
C GLY A 96 6.54 15.49 -0.90
N GLN A 97 5.31 14.99 -0.77
CA GLN A 97 4.73 14.61 0.52
C GLN A 97 4.31 13.13 0.57
N SER A 98 4.64 12.32 -0.41
CA SER A 98 4.38 10.88 -0.39
C SER A 98 5.23 10.19 0.68
N SER A 99 4.75 9.07 1.25
CA SER A 99 5.54 8.29 2.20
C SER A 99 6.24 7.10 1.54
N VAL A 100 7.39 6.73 2.07
CA VAL A 100 8.16 5.57 1.57
C VAL A 100 7.35 4.29 1.78
N GLU A 101 6.76 4.11 2.96
CA GLU A 101 6.03 2.92 3.34
C GLU A 101 4.78 2.70 2.48
N GLU A 102 3.95 3.71 2.34
CA GLU A 102 2.71 3.62 1.56
C GLU A 102 3.01 3.50 0.07
N THR A 103 4.01 4.23 -0.44
CA THR A 103 4.45 4.09 -1.83
C THR A 103 4.92 2.66 -2.12
N ALA A 104 5.75 2.09 -1.26
CA ALA A 104 6.25 0.74 -1.45
C ALA A 104 5.13 -0.32 -1.45
N LEU A 105 4.20 -0.22 -0.51
CA LEU A 105 3.04 -1.11 -0.44
C LEU A 105 2.15 -1.00 -1.68
N CYS A 106 1.88 0.22 -2.16
CA CYS A 106 1.06 0.44 -3.34
C CYS A 106 1.75 -0.06 -4.62
N VAL A 107 3.05 0.15 -4.76
CA VAL A 107 3.84 -0.40 -5.88
C VAL A 107 3.77 -1.93 -5.89
N ASP A 108 4.02 -2.57 -4.75
CA ASP A 108 3.94 -4.04 -4.62
C ASP A 108 2.54 -4.58 -5.00
N ALA A 109 1.47 -3.90 -4.54
CA ALA A 109 0.10 -4.27 -4.88
C ALA A 109 -0.20 -4.13 -6.37
N LEU A 110 0.14 -2.98 -6.98
CA LEU A 110 -0.10 -2.70 -8.40
C LEU A 110 0.65 -3.64 -9.34
N LEU A 111 1.83 -4.10 -8.95
CA LEU A 111 2.62 -5.06 -9.72
C LEU A 111 1.94 -6.44 -9.85
N ASN A 112 0.96 -6.79 -9.02
CA ASN A 112 0.19 -8.01 -9.20
C ASN A 112 -0.79 -7.94 -10.39
N SER A 113 -1.06 -6.75 -10.91
CA SER A 113 -1.98 -6.56 -12.03
C SER A 113 -1.27 -6.59 -13.38
N ASN A 114 -1.95 -7.16 -14.39
CA ASN A 114 -1.50 -7.14 -15.78
C ASN A 114 -2.05 -5.96 -16.58
N GLN A 115 -2.85 -5.06 -15.97
CA GLN A 115 -3.38 -3.88 -16.65
C GLN A 115 -2.29 -2.83 -16.85
N SER A 116 -2.24 -2.23 -18.05
CA SER A 116 -1.23 -1.24 -18.45
C SER A 116 -1.22 -0.01 -17.53
N GLU A 117 -2.39 0.45 -17.11
CA GLU A 117 -2.57 1.62 -16.25
C GLU A 117 -2.01 1.37 -14.85
N HIS A 118 -2.24 0.18 -14.28
CA HIS A 118 -1.71 -0.22 -12.99
C HIS A 118 -0.17 -0.36 -13.05
N ARG A 119 0.33 -0.98 -14.14
CA ARG A 119 1.78 -1.11 -14.38
C ARG A 119 2.45 0.26 -14.56
N ALA A 120 1.82 1.19 -15.25
CA ALA A 120 2.34 2.56 -15.40
C ALA A 120 2.37 3.31 -14.06
N ALA A 121 1.35 3.15 -13.22
CA ALA A 121 1.36 3.73 -11.89
C ALA A 121 2.43 3.09 -10.99
N ALA A 122 2.59 1.76 -11.04
CA ALA A 122 3.65 1.06 -10.32
C ALA A 122 5.05 1.55 -10.75
N ALA A 123 5.28 1.75 -12.05
CA ALA A 123 6.56 2.26 -12.57
C ALA A 123 6.87 3.66 -12.04
N LYS A 124 5.90 4.58 -12.00
CA LYS A 124 6.09 5.92 -11.41
C LYS A 124 6.42 5.84 -9.92
N GLY A 125 5.73 4.97 -9.17
CA GLY A 125 6.00 4.75 -7.75
C GLY A 125 7.39 4.14 -7.51
N ALA A 126 7.81 3.19 -8.36
CA ALA A 126 9.15 2.62 -8.30
C ALA A 126 10.25 3.66 -8.62
N ASP A 127 10.02 4.55 -9.57
CA ASP A 127 10.94 5.65 -9.85
C ASP A 127 10.99 6.67 -8.71
N TRP A 128 9.87 6.89 -8.04
CA TRP A 128 9.83 7.70 -6.82
C TRP A 128 10.66 7.04 -5.70
N LEU A 129 10.50 5.73 -5.46
CA LEU A 129 11.31 4.98 -4.47
C LEU A 129 12.81 5.03 -4.80
N LYS A 130 13.19 4.91 -6.09
CA LYS A 130 14.60 5.05 -6.51
C LYS A 130 15.17 6.42 -6.14
N ARG A 131 14.40 7.50 -6.32
CA ARG A 131 14.81 8.86 -5.91
C ARG A 131 14.98 8.96 -4.40
N ALA A 132 14.04 8.41 -3.61
CA ALA A 132 14.12 8.38 -2.17
C ALA A 132 15.39 7.63 -1.68
N VAL A 133 15.73 6.50 -2.30
CA VAL A 133 16.98 5.77 -2.02
C VAL A 133 18.19 6.61 -2.38
N GLY A 134 18.22 7.23 -3.57
CA GLY A 134 19.31 8.07 -4.03
C GLY A 134 19.56 9.31 -3.16
N ALA A 135 18.50 9.85 -2.58
CA ALA A 135 18.55 10.97 -1.64
C ALA A 135 18.85 10.55 -0.18
N SER A 136 19.04 9.25 0.09
CA SER A 136 19.20 8.68 1.44
C SER A 136 17.98 8.90 2.36
N GLU A 137 16.79 9.06 1.77
CA GLU A 137 15.54 9.30 2.51
C GLU A 137 14.77 8.00 2.81
N ILE A 138 15.28 6.86 2.36
CA ILE A 138 14.65 5.55 2.60
C ILE A 138 14.58 5.18 4.09
N GLU A 139 15.42 5.77 4.93
CA GLU A 139 15.39 5.57 6.37
C GLU A 139 14.45 6.55 7.09
N THR A 140 13.88 7.52 6.36
CA THR A 140 12.90 8.46 6.89
C THR A 140 11.59 7.72 7.08
N CYS A 141 11.29 7.34 8.30
CA CYS A 141 10.06 6.64 8.66
C CYS A 141 8.97 7.62 9.08
N HIS A 142 7.76 7.33 8.66
CA HIS A 142 6.59 8.11 9.03
C HIS A 142 5.83 7.45 10.18
N PRO A 143 5.16 8.23 11.04
CA PRO A 143 4.39 7.64 12.12
C PRO A 143 3.29 6.72 11.57
N ILE A 144 3.38 5.45 11.96
CA ILE A 144 2.35 4.44 11.76
C ILE A 144 1.95 3.97 13.15
N GLY A 145 0.66 3.91 13.45
CA GLY A 145 0.28 3.49 14.78
C GLY A 145 -1.17 3.11 14.91
N PHE A 146 -1.55 2.86 16.13
CA PHE A 146 -2.93 2.49 16.48
C PHE A 146 -3.81 3.74 16.42
N TYR A 147 -4.37 4.05 15.27
CA TYR A 147 -5.17 5.25 15.05
C TYR A 147 -6.32 5.41 16.05
N PHE A 148 -6.94 4.31 16.50
CA PHE A 148 -8.01 4.34 17.49
C PHE A 148 -7.55 4.80 18.87
N ALA A 149 -6.28 4.63 19.22
CA ALA A 149 -5.66 5.09 20.45
C ALA A 149 -4.81 6.34 20.25
N LYS A 150 -4.65 6.81 19.00
CA LYS A 150 -3.73 7.91 18.62
C LYS A 150 -2.31 7.68 19.14
N LEU A 151 -1.89 6.43 19.17
CA LEU A 151 -0.57 6.01 19.64
C LEU A 151 0.35 5.87 18.42
N TRP A 152 0.95 7.00 18.04
CA TRP A 152 1.87 7.07 16.91
C TRP A 152 3.27 6.61 17.32
N TYR A 153 3.91 5.81 16.46
CA TYR A 153 5.28 5.37 16.62
C TYR A 153 5.99 5.29 15.27
N HIS A 154 7.31 5.27 15.29
CA HIS A 154 8.16 5.10 14.13
C HIS A 154 8.73 3.69 14.10
N GLU A 155 8.58 2.99 12.98
CA GLU A 155 9.18 1.68 12.77
C GLU A 155 10.23 1.77 11.65
N LYS A 156 11.48 1.89 12.05
CA LYS A 156 12.62 2.12 11.14
C LYS A 156 12.81 1.03 10.07
N LEU A 157 12.33 -0.18 10.33
CA LEU A 157 12.44 -1.27 9.37
C LEU A 157 11.38 -1.24 8.29
N TYR A 158 10.23 -0.61 8.51
CA TYR A 158 9.12 -0.63 7.55
C TYR A 158 9.50 0.02 6.21
N PRO A 159 10.03 1.24 6.13
CA PRO A 159 10.40 1.83 4.86
C PRO A 159 11.43 0.97 4.11
N ILE A 160 12.39 0.39 4.81
CA ILE A 160 13.43 -0.47 4.22
C ILE A 160 12.83 -1.77 3.69
N VAL A 161 12.12 -2.51 4.54
CA VAL A 161 11.58 -3.84 4.18
C VAL A 161 10.55 -3.74 3.06
N PHE A 162 9.62 -2.79 3.14
CA PHE A 162 8.59 -2.63 2.11
C PHE A 162 9.20 -2.18 0.77
N SER A 163 10.15 -1.25 0.80
CA SER A 163 10.83 -0.80 -0.42
C SER A 163 11.65 -1.93 -1.06
N MET A 164 12.36 -2.73 -0.26
CA MET A 164 13.10 -3.89 -0.78
C MET A 164 12.16 -4.91 -1.45
N SER A 165 11.00 -5.20 -0.84
CA SER A 165 10.00 -6.09 -1.41
C SER A 165 9.50 -5.57 -2.76
N ALA A 166 9.01 -4.32 -2.78
CA ALA A 166 8.47 -3.70 -3.98
C ALA A 166 9.48 -3.61 -5.12
N MET A 167 10.71 -3.17 -4.81
CA MET A 167 11.77 -3.01 -5.81
C MET A 167 12.30 -4.35 -6.34
N ALA A 168 12.41 -5.38 -5.49
CA ALA A 168 12.77 -6.72 -5.91
C ALA A 168 11.73 -7.32 -6.87
N LYS A 169 10.44 -7.10 -6.60
CA LYS A 169 9.34 -7.51 -7.48
C LYS A 169 9.37 -6.74 -8.79
N PHE A 170 9.47 -5.41 -8.74
CA PHE A 170 9.57 -4.56 -9.94
C PHE A 170 10.71 -4.97 -10.86
N THR A 171 11.88 -5.31 -10.31
CA THR A 171 13.06 -5.72 -11.11
C THR A 171 12.88 -7.10 -11.75
N ARG A 172 12.08 -7.99 -11.15
CA ARG A 172 11.84 -9.34 -11.71
C ARG A 172 10.80 -9.34 -12.82
N GLU A 173 9.90 -8.39 -12.83
CA GLU A 173 8.75 -8.34 -13.74
C GLU A 173 8.89 -7.30 -14.86
N GLY A 174 9.91 -6.46 -14.81
CA GLY A 174 10.29 -5.48 -15.82
C GLY A 174 11.44 -5.96 -16.66
#